data_47dc2183f3204981c6e42a41b870ae8a
#
_entry.id   47dc2183f3204981c6e42a41b870ae8a
#
_cell.length_a   1.000
_cell.length_b   1.000
_cell.length_c   1.000
_cell.angle_alpha   90.00
_cell.angle_beta   90.00
_cell.angle_gamma   90.00
#
_symmetry.space_group_name_H-M   'P 1'
#
loop_
_entity.id
_entity.type
_entity.pdbx_description
1 polymer ?
#
loop_
_entity_poly.entity_id
_entity_poly.type
_entity_poly.pdbx_seq_one_letter_code
_entity_poly.pdbx_strand_id
1 'polypeptide(L)'
;MRRLATGLWALLVALSMTAPAFAQGGGASSTGTIQGRVTDAQGAVLPGVTVTATSPALIQPQTTITSETGNYRFPAVPPGTYEVSFELGGFNSFKRSGISITLGFTAQVNVELALATLQETVTVSGASPVIDTSTTRVQQNFKLEQLQSIPNAR
;
A
#
# COMPACT_ATOMS: atom_id res chain seq x y z
N MET A 1 58.82 -50.25 29.32
CA MET A 1 58.52 -49.34 28.22
C MET A 1 57.04 -49.38 27.77
N ARG A 2 56.22 -50.35 28.13
CA ARG A 2 54.79 -50.46 27.70
C ARG A 2 53.82 -49.58 28.51
N ARG A 3 54.18 -49.12 29.70
CA ARG A 3 53.28 -48.33 30.56
C ARG A 3 53.30 -46.80 30.27
N LEU A 4 54.32 -46.29 29.58
CA LEU A 4 54.40 -44.89 29.18
C LEU A 4 53.56 -44.55 27.93
N ALA A 5 53.30 -45.55 27.09
CA ALA A 5 52.51 -45.37 25.86
C ALA A 5 51.02 -45.24 26.14
N THR A 6 50.52 -45.91 27.17
CA THR A 6 49.10 -45.84 27.55
C THR A 6 48.69 -44.49 28.16
N GLY A 7 49.62 -43.80 28.85
CA GLY A 7 49.41 -42.49 29.43
C GLY A 7 49.32 -41.39 28.35
N LEU A 8 50.13 -41.51 27.29
CA LEU A 8 50.16 -40.55 26.21
C LEU A 8 48.87 -40.60 25.34
N TRP A 9 48.34 -41.79 25.14
CA TRP A 9 47.05 -41.96 24.41
C TRP A 9 45.85 -41.42 25.18
N ALA A 10 45.82 -41.63 26.51
CA ALA A 10 44.76 -41.08 27.33
C ALA A 10 44.77 -39.53 27.37
N LEU A 11 45.93 -38.89 27.32
CA LEU A 11 46.08 -37.43 27.28
C LEU A 11 45.65 -36.89 25.93
N LEU A 12 45.91 -37.60 24.82
CA LEU A 12 45.51 -37.18 23.46
C LEU A 12 44.02 -37.29 23.22
N VAL A 13 43.32 -38.27 23.82
CA VAL A 13 41.87 -38.42 23.74
C VAL A 13 41.15 -37.36 24.58
N ALA A 14 41.72 -36.95 25.73
CA ALA A 14 41.15 -35.90 26.58
C ALA A 14 41.22 -34.49 25.95
N LEU A 15 42.20 -34.27 25.06
CA LEU A 15 42.40 -32.94 24.39
C LEU A 15 41.49 -32.77 23.17
N SER A 16 40.86 -33.82 22.65
CA SER A 16 39.99 -33.75 21.46
C SER A 16 38.53 -33.41 21.77
N MET A 17 38.14 -33.26 23.05
CA MET A 17 36.76 -32.98 23.45
C MET A 17 36.43 -31.50 23.74
N THR A 18 37.35 -30.59 23.48
CA THR A 18 37.04 -29.14 23.51
C THR A 18 36.44 -28.70 22.19
N ALA A 19 35.27 -29.21 21.84
CA ALA A 19 34.46 -28.60 20.79
C ALA A 19 34.10 -27.15 21.23
N PRO A 20 34.47 -26.09 20.47
CA PRO A 20 33.97 -24.77 20.77
C PRO A 20 32.46 -24.82 20.64
N ALA A 21 31.77 -24.67 21.76
CA ALA A 21 30.34 -24.36 21.75
C ALA A 21 30.21 -22.99 21.09
N PHE A 22 29.95 -22.94 19.77
CA PHE A 22 29.45 -21.75 19.14
C PHE A 22 28.09 -21.49 19.76
N ALA A 23 28.06 -20.62 20.76
CA ALA A 23 26.82 -20.04 21.25
C ALA A 23 26.19 -19.37 20.03
N GLN A 24 25.20 -20.05 19.42
CA GLN A 24 24.29 -19.42 18.49
C GLN A 24 23.53 -18.38 19.31
N GLY A 25 24.11 -17.19 19.40
CA GLY A 25 23.41 -16.02 19.91
C GLY A 25 22.24 -15.81 19.00
N GLY A 26 21.08 -16.29 19.38
CA GLY A 26 19.80 -15.88 18.79
C GLY A 26 19.68 -14.39 19.04
N GLY A 27 20.26 -13.59 18.15
CA GLY A 27 20.13 -12.14 18.19
C GLY A 27 18.63 -11.84 18.15
N ALA A 28 18.10 -11.28 19.23
CA ALA A 28 16.73 -10.79 19.24
C ALA A 28 16.60 -9.85 18.04
N SER A 29 15.71 -10.19 17.11
CA SER A 29 15.48 -9.38 15.91
C SER A 29 15.07 -7.97 16.35
N SER A 30 15.93 -6.98 16.13
CA SER A 30 15.64 -5.57 16.42
C SER A 30 14.64 -4.96 15.44
N THR A 31 14.14 -5.75 14.50
CA THR A 31 13.25 -5.36 13.41
C THR A 31 12.06 -6.31 13.30
N GLY A 32 10.97 -5.85 12.68
CA GLY A 32 9.83 -6.66 12.28
C GLY A 32 9.84 -6.98 10.80
N THR A 33 8.77 -7.60 10.34
CA THR A 33 8.53 -7.93 8.93
C THR A 33 7.10 -7.56 8.55
N ILE A 34 6.89 -7.03 7.35
CA ILE A 34 5.56 -6.90 6.75
C ILE A 34 5.53 -7.83 5.54
N GLN A 35 4.51 -8.67 5.43
CA GLN A 35 4.33 -9.55 4.28
C GLN A 35 2.85 -9.77 4.01
N GLY A 36 2.52 -10.25 2.82
CA GLY A 36 1.15 -10.55 2.46
C GLY A 36 1.01 -11.00 1.03
N ARG A 37 -0.25 -11.13 0.62
CA ARG A 37 -0.63 -11.48 -0.75
C ARG A 37 -1.60 -10.43 -1.28
N VAL A 38 -1.48 -10.16 -2.58
CA VAL A 38 -2.39 -9.30 -3.32
C VAL A 38 -3.17 -10.13 -4.31
N THR A 39 -4.50 -9.97 -4.28
CA THR A 39 -5.46 -10.64 -5.17
C THR A 39 -6.40 -9.63 -5.80
N ASP A 40 -7.11 -10.04 -6.83
CA ASP A 40 -8.25 -9.30 -7.36
C ASP A 40 -9.56 -9.67 -6.65
N ALA A 41 -10.67 -9.05 -7.05
CA ALA A 41 -12.02 -9.32 -6.52
C ALA A 41 -12.52 -10.74 -6.82
N GLN A 42 -11.91 -11.48 -7.75
CA GLN A 42 -12.19 -12.87 -8.07
C GLN A 42 -11.30 -13.85 -7.32
N GLY A 43 -10.35 -13.35 -6.52
CA GLY A 43 -9.39 -14.15 -5.77
C GLY A 43 -8.16 -14.58 -6.60
N ALA A 44 -8.02 -14.11 -7.85
CA ALA A 44 -6.82 -14.36 -8.62
C ALA A 44 -5.64 -13.55 -8.10
N VAL A 45 -4.45 -14.15 -8.07
CA VAL A 45 -3.26 -13.49 -7.59
C VAL A 45 -2.79 -12.40 -8.57
N LEU A 46 -2.32 -11.28 -8.06
CA LEU A 46 -1.87 -10.14 -8.86
C LEU A 46 -0.34 -10.01 -8.77
N PRO A 47 0.42 -10.47 -9.78
CA PRO A 47 1.83 -10.19 -9.90
C PRO A 47 2.08 -8.76 -10.39
N GLY A 48 3.28 -8.22 -10.10
CA GLY A 48 3.69 -6.91 -10.62
C GLY A 48 3.07 -5.71 -9.90
N VAL A 49 2.33 -5.90 -8.81
CA VAL A 49 1.82 -4.80 -7.99
C VAL A 49 2.98 -4.10 -7.30
N THR A 50 3.07 -2.80 -7.47
CA THR A 50 4.00 -1.95 -6.72
C THR A 50 3.45 -1.74 -5.31
N VAL A 51 4.22 -2.19 -4.31
CA VAL A 51 3.86 -2.05 -2.89
C VAL A 51 4.86 -1.12 -2.24
N THR A 52 4.37 -0.03 -1.64
CA THR A 52 5.20 0.98 -0.97
C THR A 52 4.82 1.09 0.50
N ALA A 53 5.79 0.88 1.37
CA ALA A 53 5.64 1.05 2.82
C ALA A 53 6.21 2.38 3.28
N THR A 54 5.43 3.17 3.99
CA THR A 54 5.78 4.45 4.58
C THR A 54 5.59 4.44 6.08
N SER A 55 6.47 5.11 6.81
CA SER A 55 6.39 5.23 8.28
C SER A 55 7.26 6.40 8.73
N PRO A 56 6.91 7.10 9.82
CA PRO A 56 7.83 8.04 10.48
C PRO A 56 9.11 7.38 11.00
N ALA A 57 9.10 6.04 11.21
CA ALA A 57 10.27 5.26 11.63
C ALA A 57 11.22 4.95 10.46
N LEU A 58 10.84 5.21 9.22
CA LEU A 58 11.67 5.05 8.03
C LEU A 58 12.26 6.38 7.60
N ILE A 59 13.54 6.38 7.22
CA ILE A 59 14.20 7.56 6.63
C ILE A 59 13.62 7.87 5.24
N GLN A 60 13.26 6.82 4.50
CA GLN A 60 12.63 6.92 3.18
C GLN A 60 11.64 5.77 2.97
N PRO A 61 10.61 5.95 2.12
CA PRO A 61 9.70 4.88 1.77
C PRO A 61 10.42 3.66 1.20
N GLN A 62 9.98 2.46 1.60
CA GLN A 62 10.47 1.21 1.02
C GLN A 62 9.47 0.71 -0.02
N THR A 63 9.97 0.30 -1.18
CA THR A 63 9.13 -0.20 -2.27
C THR A 63 9.56 -1.62 -2.66
N THR A 64 8.58 -2.48 -2.92
CA THR A 64 8.77 -3.83 -3.45
C THR A 64 7.70 -4.13 -4.50
N ILE A 65 7.86 -5.23 -5.24
CA ILE A 65 6.90 -5.66 -6.26
C ILE A 65 6.42 -7.06 -5.90
N THR A 66 5.12 -7.35 -6.12
CA THR A 66 4.57 -8.69 -5.90
C THR A 66 5.15 -9.70 -6.87
N SER A 67 5.45 -10.90 -6.36
CA SER A 67 5.93 -12.04 -7.14
C SER A 67 4.83 -12.61 -8.06
N GLU A 68 5.17 -13.61 -8.88
CA GLU A 68 4.23 -14.36 -9.73
C GLU A 68 3.06 -14.99 -8.95
N THR A 69 3.27 -15.28 -7.66
CA THR A 69 2.25 -15.80 -6.75
C THR A 69 1.49 -14.71 -5.99
N GLY A 70 1.68 -13.44 -6.36
CA GLY A 70 1.05 -12.29 -5.73
C GLY A 70 1.59 -11.95 -4.33
N ASN A 71 2.67 -12.59 -3.89
CA ASN A 71 3.23 -12.36 -2.56
C ASN A 71 4.24 -11.20 -2.58
N TYR A 72 4.27 -10.46 -1.46
CA TYR A 72 5.26 -9.42 -1.22
C TYR A 72 5.82 -9.50 0.20
N ARG A 73 6.99 -8.94 0.43
CA ARG A 73 7.64 -8.92 1.74
C ARG A 73 8.56 -7.71 1.88
N PHE A 74 8.46 -7.06 3.05
CA PHE A 74 9.42 -6.09 3.56
C PHE A 74 10.13 -6.71 4.75
N PRO A 75 11.34 -7.23 4.58
CA PRO A 75 12.15 -7.75 5.68
C PRO A 75 12.76 -6.58 6.47
N ALA A 76 12.99 -6.78 7.73
CA ALA A 76 13.78 -5.89 8.58
C ALA A 76 13.26 -4.43 8.63
N VAL A 77 11.96 -4.26 8.87
CA VAL A 77 11.36 -2.94 9.12
C VAL A 77 11.51 -2.54 10.60
N PRO A 78 11.91 -1.30 10.91
CA PRO A 78 11.94 -0.80 12.28
C PRO A 78 10.57 -0.88 12.97
N PRO A 79 10.52 -1.00 14.32
CA PRO A 79 9.24 -0.93 15.01
C PRO A 79 8.61 0.45 14.85
N GLY A 80 7.30 0.47 14.65
CA GLY A 80 6.55 1.70 14.40
C GLY A 80 5.19 1.44 13.76
N THR A 81 4.49 2.52 13.41
CA THR A 81 3.23 2.46 12.67
C THR A 81 3.49 2.71 11.19
N TYR A 82 2.93 1.84 10.35
CA TYR A 82 3.14 1.82 8.91
C TYR A 82 1.86 2.09 8.15
N GLU A 83 2.02 2.73 7.00
CA GLU A 83 1.03 2.77 5.91
C GLU A 83 1.63 2.03 4.71
N VAL A 84 0.85 1.16 4.10
CA VAL A 84 1.26 0.43 2.90
C VAL A 84 0.30 0.76 1.77
N SER A 85 0.82 1.24 0.65
CA SER A 85 0.09 1.52 -0.58
C SER A 85 0.37 0.46 -1.64
N PHE A 86 -0.64 0.16 -2.44
CA PHE A 86 -0.63 -0.85 -3.49
C PHE A 86 -1.09 -0.21 -4.79
N GLU A 87 -0.29 -0.34 -5.85
CA GLU A 87 -0.55 0.29 -7.15
C GLU A 87 -0.27 -0.69 -8.28
N LEU A 88 -1.25 -0.84 -9.19
CA LEU A 88 -1.12 -1.64 -10.40
C LEU A 88 -1.91 -0.96 -11.53
N GLY A 89 -1.33 -0.89 -12.73
CA GLY A 89 -2.02 -0.33 -13.89
C GLY A 89 -3.32 -1.09 -14.20
N GLY A 90 -4.43 -0.38 -14.34
CA GLY A 90 -5.76 -0.98 -14.56
C GLY A 90 -6.51 -1.37 -13.29
N PHE A 91 -5.96 -1.13 -12.11
CA PHE A 91 -6.60 -1.34 -10.82
C PHE A 91 -6.68 -0.04 -10.01
N ASN A 92 -7.64 0.04 -9.12
CA ASN A 92 -7.71 1.14 -8.16
C ASN A 92 -6.55 1.02 -7.16
N SER A 93 -5.87 2.13 -6.88
CA SER A 93 -4.88 2.16 -5.82
C SER A 93 -5.54 1.93 -4.47
N PHE A 94 -4.88 1.14 -3.62
CA PHE A 94 -5.35 0.84 -2.27
C PHE A 94 -4.30 1.22 -1.24
N LYS A 95 -4.74 1.77 -0.11
CA LYS A 95 -3.86 2.12 1.02
C LYS A 95 -4.38 1.51 2.30
N ARG A 96 -3.48 0.95 3.08
CA ARG A 96 -3.76 0.43 4.41
C ARG A 96 -2.86 1.09 5.43
N SER A 97 -3.45 1.87 6.34
CA SER A 97 -2.76 2.57 7.42
C SER A 97 -2.96 1.86 8.76
N GLY A 98 -2.19 2.27 9.77
CA GLY A 98 -2.34 1.76 11.14
C GLY A 98 -1.75 0.37 11.36
N ILE A 99 -0.81 -0.08 10.53
CA ILE A 99 -0.11 -1.35 10.73
C ILE A 99 0.97 -1.15 11.79
N SER A 100 0.73 -1.67 12.99
CA SER A 100 1.70 -1.59 14.10
C SER A 100 2.70 -2.74 14.02
N ILE A 101 3.99 -2.40 13.96
CA ILE A 101 5.10 -3.34 13.93
C ILE A 101 5.88 -3.22 15.24
N THR A 102 6.07 -4.35 15.91
CA THR A 102 6.92 -4.49 17.09
C THR A 102 8.14 -5.36 16.78
N LEU A 103 9.08 -5.41 17.72
CA LEU A 103 10.31 -6.20 17.58
C LEU A 103 9.97 -7.69 17.36
N GLY A 104 10.57 -8.30 16.34
CA GLY A 104 10.37 -9.71 15.99
C GLY A 104 8.98 -10.04 15.44
N PHE A 105 8.09 -9.05 15.32
CA PHE A 105 6.71 -9.28 14.84
C PHE A 105 6.65 -9.35 13.32
N THR A 106 5.82 -10.26 12.81
CA THR A 106 5.48 -10.34 11.38
C THR A 106 4.03 -9.95 11.19
N ALA A 107 3.80 -8.80 10.57
CA ALA A 107 2.47 -8.37 10.15
C ALA A 107 2.10 -9.04 8.84
N GLN A 108 0.93 -9.68 8.79
CA GLN A 108 0.38 -10.24 7.57
C GLN A 108 -0.72 -9.32 7.04
N VAL A 109 -0.49 -8.72 5.88
CA VAL A 109 -1.40 -7.75 5.27
C VAL A 109 -1.78 -8.25 3.88
N ASN A 110 -2.91 -8.95 3.80
CA ASN A 110 -3.50 -9.39 2.54
C ASN A 110 -4.44 -8.30 2.02
N VAL A 111 -4.41 -8.08 0.72
CA VAL A 111 -5.16 -7.00 0.06
C VAL A 111 -5.82 -7.53 -1.21
N GLU A 112 -7.03 -7.05 -1.44
CA GLU A 112 -7.80 -7.27 -2.65
C GLU A 112 -7.89 -5.94 -3.41
N LEU A 113 -7.46 -5.93 -4.69
CA LEU A 113 -7.54 -4.77 -5.55
C LEU A 113 -8.75 -4.89 -6.49
N ALA A 114 -9.54 -3.85 -6.56
CA ALA A 114 -10.61 -3.75 -7.53
C ALA A 114 -10.09 -3.19 -8.87
N LEU A 115 -10.60 -3.69 -9.99
CA LEU A 115 -10.36 -3.10 -11.30
C LEU A 115 -10.76 -1.63 -11.30
N ALA A 116 -9.92 -0.77 -11.87
CA ALA A 116 -10.29 0.60 -12.14
C ALA A 116 -11.39 0.59 -13.19
N THR A 117 -12.64 0.78 -12.78
CA THR A 117 -13.67 1.18 -13.72
C THR A 117 -13.27 2.55 -14.23
N LEU A 118 -13.12 2.71 -15.55
CA LEU A 118 -13.02 4.02 -16.18
C LEU A 118 -14.32 4.75 -15.84
N GLN A 119 -14.35 5.46 -14.74
CA GLN A 119 -15.26 6.57 -14.58
C GLN A 119 -14.75 7.62 -15.56
N GLU A 120 -15.35 7.60 -16.76
CA GLU A 120 -15.30 8.74 -17.64
C GLU A 120 -15.80 9.91 -16.80
N THR A 121 -14.86 10.70 -16.28
CA THR A 121 -15.21 11.98 -15.67
C THR A 121 -15.70 12.82 -16.82
N VAL A 122 -16.99 12.71 -17.14
CA VAL A 122 -17.67 13.70 -17.96
C VAL A 122 -17.58 14.97 -17.13
N THR A 123 -16.52 15.74 -17.37
CA THR A 123 -16.45 17.11 -16.95
C THR A 123 -17.52 17.83 -17.77
N VAL A 124 -18.74 17.82 -17.26
CA VAL A 124 -19.75 18.74 -17.72
C VAL A 124 -19.21 20.10 -17.31
N SER A 125 -18.47 20.75 -18.23
CA SER A 125 -18.23 22.19 -18.20
C SER A 125 -19.59 22.85 -18.41
N GLY A 126 -20.42 22.77 -17.40
CA GLY A 126 -21.54 23.67 -17.22
C GLY A 126 -20.91 25.03 -16.99
N ALA A 127 -20.67 25.77 -18.08
CA ALA A 127 -20.62 27.21 -17.95
C ALA A 127 -21.92 27.58 -17.25
N SER A 128 -21.84 27.83 -15.94
CA SER A 128 -22.95 28.44 -15.23
C SER A 128 -23.34 29.69 -16.01
N PRO A 129 -24.58 29.80 -16.49
CA PRO A 129 -25.00 31.07 -17.05
C PRO A 129 -24.81 32.08 -15.92
N VAL A 130 -23.91 33.04 -16.12
CA VAL A 130 -23.74 34.17 -15.23
C VAL A 130 -25.09 34.90 -15.29
N ILE A 131 -25.94 34.65 -14.33
CA ILE A 131 -27.15 35.45 -14.14
C ILE A 131 -26.63 36.77 -13.61
N ASP A 132 -26.49 37.73 -14.50
CA ASP A 132 -26.20 39.11 -14.14
C ASP A 132 -27.46 39.67 -13.45
N THR A 133 -27.48 39.64 -12.12
CA THR A 133 -28.56 40.12 -11.28
C THR A 133 -28.56 41.64 -11.12
N SER A 134 -27.68 42.37 -11.88
CA SER A 134 -27.57 43.84 -11.76
C SER A 134 -28.49 44.61 -12.67
N THR A 135 -29.26 43.95 -13.55
CA THR A 135 -30.16 44.67 -14.49
C THR A 135 -31.62 44.38 -14.17
N THR A 136 -32.21 45.12 -13.25
CA THR A 136 -33.66 45.13 -12.96
C THR A 136 -34.43 45.89 -14.05
N ARG A 137 -34.12 45.73 -15.33
CA ARG A 137 -34.89 46.24 -16.44
C ARG A 137 -35.50 45.10 -17.24
N VAL A 138 -36.76 44.78 -16.92
CA VAL A 138 -37.62 44.01 -17.80
C VAL A 138 -38.05 44.92 -18.94
N GLN A 139 -37.29 44.97 -20.03
CA GLN A 139 -37.75 45.55 -21.30
C GLN A 139 -38.43 44.42 -22.09
N GLN A 140 -39.75 44.35 -21.97
CA GLN A 140 -40.55 43.60 -22.91
C GLN A 140 -40.75 44.47 -24.16
N ASN A 141 -39.98 44.20 -25.21
CA ASN A 141 -40.22 44.74 -26.53
C ASN A 141 -41.39 44.00 -27.17
N PHE A 142 -42.59 44.54 -27.02
CA PHE A 142 -43.74 44.08 -27.78
C PHE A 142 -43.57 44.56 -29.24
N LYS A 143 -43.50 43.64 -30.19
CA LYS A 143 -43.59 43.97 -31.60
C LYS A 143 -44.97 44.50 -31.89
N LEU A 144 -45.05 45.58 -32.75
CA LEU A 144 -46.33 46.24 -33.12
C LEU A 144 -47.38 45.26 -33.65
N GLU A 145 -46.98 44.17 -34.24
CA GLU A 145 -47.89 43.09 -34.70
C GLU A 145 -48.68 42.39 -33.58
N GLN A 146 -48.11 42.31 -32.37
CA GLN A 146 -48.78 41.67 -31.23
C GLN A 146 -49.80 42.57 -30.57
N LEU A 147 -49.70 43.89 -30.75
CA LEU A 147 -50.66 44.87 -30.21
C LEU A 147 -51.94 44.94 -31.05
N GLN A 148 -51.91 44.51 -32.33
CA GLN A 148 -53.10 44.49 -33.18
C GLN A 148 -53.99 43.28 -32.99
N SER A 149 -53.56 42.26 -32.25
CA SER A 149 -54.33 41.07 -32.02
C SER A 149 -55.15 41.09 -30.67
N ILE A 150 -55.11 42.21 -29.95
CA ILE A 150 -55.87 42.31 -28.71
C ILE A 150 -57.31 42.73 -29.07
N PRO A 151 -58.33 41.84 -28.84
CA PRO A 151 -59.71 42.25 -29.06
C PRO A 151 -60.10 43.37 -28.11
N ASN A 152 -60.53 44.51 -28.66
CA ASN A 152 -61.12 45.58 -27.88
C ASN A 152 -62.45 45.07 -27.29
N ALA A 153 -62.45 44.72 -25.99
CA ALA A 153 -63.72 44.51 -25.27
C ALA A 153 -64.39 45.88 -25.05
N ARG A 154 -65.59 46.02 -25.61
CA ARG A 154 -66.56 47.10 -25.26
C ARG A 154 -67.30 46.67 -24.04
#